data_e943f64c081025cd613e189fa4e64db5
#
_entry.id   e943f64c081025cd613e189fa4e64db5
#
_cell.length_a   1.000
_cell.length_b   1.000
_cell.length_c   1.000
_cell.angle_alpha   90.00
_cell.angle_beta   90.00
_cell.angle_gamma   90.00
#
_symmetry.space_group_name_H-M   'P 1'
#
loop_
_entity.id
_entity.type
_entity.pdbx_description
1 polymer ?
#
loop_
_entity_poly.entity_id
_entity_poly.type
_entity_poly.pdbx_seq_one_letter_code
_entity_poly.pdbx_strand_id
1 'polypeptide(L)'
;MVKAPIQRSDELLDRIEARRPLLIAIDGADGIGKSSLASWLAWQLGMPTVHLDLFLTSLHPIQWLTADLKRAVDRRLDLKRPVIVEGVLVLDALDQICRKADFVVYVAGVGGIGLAEQLVEYQDVRSLPGSADFSLDGYRD
;
A
#
# COMPACT_ATOMS: atom_id res chain seq x y z
N MET A 1 11.03 -23.02 2.52
CA MET A 1 9.80 -22.35 2.99
C MET A 1 10.08 -20.86 3.18
N VAL A 2 9.31 -20.03 2.52
CA VAL A 2 9.49 -18.57 2.62
C VAL A 2 8.75 -18.09 3.86
N LYS A 3 9.47 -17.46 4.78
CA LYS A 3 8.84 -16.85 5.96
C LYS A 3 8.08 -15.59 5.55
N ALA A 4 7.00 -15.32 6.24
CA ALA A 4 6.32 -14.03 6.14
C ALA A 4 7.32 -12.91 6.48
N PRO A 5 7.34 -11.84 5.67
CA PRO A 5 8.36 -10.79 5.78
C PRO A 5 8.23 -9.92 7.03
N ILE A 6 7.04 -9.87 7.64
CA ILE A 6 6.73 -9.04 8.80
C ILE A 6 5.90 -9.87 9.78
N GLN A 7 6.01 -9.58 11.07
CA GLN A 7 5.17 -10.23 12.07
C GLN A 7 3.68 -9.97 11.78
N ARG A 8 2.84 -10.96 12.06
CA ARG A 8 1.41 -10.94 11.81
C ARG A 8 0.99 -10.96 10.34
N SER A 9 1.94 -11.21 9.42
CA SER A 9 1.60 -11.30 7.98
C SER A 9 0.61 -12.43 7.69
N ASP A 10 0.70 -13.55 8.42
CA ASP A 10 -0.23 -14.67 8.24
C ASP A 10 -1.65 -14.29 8.69
N GLU A 11 -1.78 -13.54 9.77
CA GLU A 11 -3.08 -13.01 10.24
C GLU A 11 -3.68 -12.06 9.20
N LEU A 12 -2.85 -11.18 8.62
CA LEU A 12 -3.27 -10.28 7.56
C LEU A 12 -3.77 -11.07 6.35
N LEU A 13 -3.04 -12.09 5.93
CA LEU A 13 -3.43 -12.95 4.81
C LEU A 13 -4.81 -13.57 5.04
N ASP A 14 -5.05 -14.11 6.23
CA ASP A 14 -6.34 -14.69 6.60
C ASP A 14 -7.47 -13.66 6.51
N ARG A 15 -7.22 -12.44 6.98
CA ARG A 15 -8.20 -11.35 6.93
C ARG A 15 -8.55 -10.95 5.50
N ILE A 16 -7.56 -10.85 4.63
CA ILE A 16 -7.76 -10.53 3.22
C ILE A 16 -8.54 -11.66 2.53
N GLU A 17 -8.16 -12.89 2.74
CA GLU A 17 -8.87 -14.06 2.16
C GLU A 17 -10.33 -14.09 2.58
N ALA A 18 -10.63 -13.77 3.82
CA ALA A 18 -12.00 -13.73 4.34
C ALA A 18 -12.84 -12.61 3.69
N ARG A 19 -12.25 -11.44 3.48
CA ARG A 19 -12.92 -10.24 2.97
C ARG A 19 -13.02 -10.19 1.44
N ARG A 20 -12.08 -10.80 0.73
CA ARG A 20 -11.97 -10.80 -0.74
C ARG A 20 -12.05 -9.40 -1.36
N PRO A 21 -11.25 -8.45 -0.91
CA PRO A 21 -11.26 -7.12 -1.49
C PRO A 21 -10.69 -7.12 -2.91
N LEU A 22 -11.15 -6.18 -3.75
CA LEU A 22 -10.58 -6.00 -5.09
C LEU A 22 -9.36 -5.08 -5.08
N LEU A 23 -9.44 -3.97 -4.35
CA LEU A 23 -8.33 -3.01 -4.27
C LEU A 23 -7.78 -3.00 -2.84
N ILE A 24 -6.55 -3.48 -2.70
CA ILE A 24 -5.83 -3.51 -1.44
C ILE A 24 -4.75 -2.44 -1.48
N ALA A 25 -4.79 -1.49 -0.54
CA ALA A 25 -3.75 -0.49 -0.39
C ALA A 25 -2.83 -0.86 0.78
N ILE A 26 -1.53 -0.79 0.56
CA ILE A 26 -0.52 -0.96 1.60
C ILE A 26 0.21 0.36 1.77
N ASP A 27 0.05 0.94 2.94
CA ASP A 27 0.51 2.27 3.30
C ASP A 27 1.56 2.22 4.40
N GLY A 28 2.31 3.28 4.54
CA GLY A 28 3.34 3.42 5.57
C GLY A 28 4.54 4.20 5.07
N ALA A 29 5.48 4.44 5.97
CA ALA A 29 6.70 5.16 5.62
C ALA A 29 7.60 4.34 4.69
N ASP A 30 8.58 5.01 4.13
CA ASP A 30 9.57 4.41 3.25
C ASP A 30 10.54 3.51 4.01
N GLY A 31 10.98 2.43 3.34
CA GLY A 31 12.05 1.55 3.86
C GLY A 31 11.66 0.62 5.01
N ILE A 32 10.38 0.42 5.28
CA ILE A 32 9.91 -0.36 6.43
C ILE A 32 9.33 -1.74 6.05
N GLY A 33 9.52 -2.18 4.81
CA GLY A 33 9.13 -3.51 4.38
C GLY A 33 7.80 -3.60 3.64
N LYS A 34 7.19 -2.48 3.23
CA LYS A 34 5.92 -2.49 2.46
C LYS A 34 6.02 -3.28 1.17
N SER A 35 7.08 -3.05 0.40
CA SER A 35 7.28 -3.74 -0.89
C SER A 35 7.44 -5.24 -0.70
N SER A 36 8.19 -5.66 0.31
CA SER A 36 8.35 -7.07 0.63
C SER A 36 7.04 -7.70 1.08
N LEU A 37 6.27 -7.02 1.91
CA LEU A 37 4.96 -7.47 2.34
C LEU A 37 4.01 -7.59 1.15
N ALA A 38 3.97 -6.58 0.29
CA ALA A 38 3.12 -6.58 -0.91
C ALA A 38 3.47 -7.72 -1.85
N SER A 39 4.76 -7.96 -2.09
CA SER A 39 5.22 -9.05 -2.94
C SER A 39 4.86 -10.42 -2.37
N TRP A 40 5.02 -10.58 -1.06
CA TRP A 40 4.66 -11.82 -0.38
C TRP A 40 3.14 -12.08 -0.47
N LEU A 41 2.32 -11.06 -0.20
CA LEU A 41 0.86 -11.17 -0.32
C LEU A 41 0.43 -11.47 -1.76
N ALA A 42 1.04 -10.81 -2.74
CA ALA A 42 0.75 -11.02 -4.15
C ALA A 42 0.99 -12.48 -4.55
N TRP A 43 2.10 -13.05 -4.08
CA TRP A 43 2.42 -14.45 -4.33
C TRP A 43 1.44 -15.39 -3.63
N GLN A 44 1.11 -15.13 -2.36
CA GLN A 44 0.16 -15.95 -1.60
C GLN A 44 -1.26 -15.91 -2.20
N LEU A 45 -1.69 -14.73 -2.64
CA LEU A 45 -3.05 -14.49 -3.11
C LEU A 45 -3.21 -14.66 -4.64
N GLY A 46 -2.11 -14.80 -5.36
CA GLY A 46 -2.15 -14.93 -6.82
C GLY A 46 -2.61 -13.67 -7.54
N MET A 47 -2.28 -12.49 -7.03
CA MET A 47 -2.64 -11.21 -7.63
C MET A 47 -1.41 -10.32 -7.80
N PRO A 48 -1.43 -9.37 -8.77
CA PRO A 48 -0.29 -8.48 -8.99
C PRO A 48 -0.22 -7.37 -7.95
N THR A 49 0.98 -6.82 -7.78
CA THR A 49 1.23 -5.61 -7.01
C THR A 49 1.67 -4.48 -7.93
N VAL A 50 1.10 -3.30 -7.71
CA VAL A 50 1.57 -2.05 -8.31
C VAL A 50 2.40 -1.33 -7.26
N HIS A 51 3.68 -1.15 -7.52
CA HIS A 51 4.60 -0.42 -6.66
C HIS A 51 4.63 1.04 -7.07
N LEU A 52 4.13 1.94 -6.19
CA LEU A 52 3.99 3.36 -6.52
C LEU A 52 5.33 4.06 -6.79
N ASP A 53 6.42 3.59 -6.21
CA ASP A 53 7.74 4.17 -6.46
C ASP A 53 8.16 4.06 -7.93
N LEU A 54 7.64 3.08 -8.67
CA LEU A 54 7.86 2.98 -10.12
C LEU A 54 7.13 4.07 -10.91
N PHE A 55 6.17 4.75 -10.30
CA PHE A 55 5.37 5.80 -10.93
C PHE A 55 5.75 7.20 -10.44
N LEU A 56 6.70 7.31 -9.51
CA LEU A 56 7.12 8.60 -8.96
C LEU A 56 7.79 9.46 -10.02
N THR A 57 7.39 10.74 -10.07
CA THR A 57 8.03 11.78 -10.90
C THR A 57 8.74 12.82 -10.04
N SER A 58 8.31 13.01 -8.78
CA SER A 58 8.89 13.98 -7.86
C SER A 58 8.60 13.56 -6.42
N LEU A 59 9.49 13.92 -5.49
CA LEU A 59 9.31 13.72 -4.05
C LEU A 59 8.91 15.01 -3.30
N HIS A 60 9.24 16.19 -3.85
CA HIS A 60 8.99 17.48 -3.22
C HIS A 60 8.45 18.50 -4.22
N PRO A 61 7.12 18.60 -4.38
CA PRO A 61 6.05 17.80 -3.81
C PRO A 61 6.02 16.38 -4.42
N ILE A 62 5.43 15.45 -3.68
CA ILE A 62 5.28 14.09 -4.19
C ILE A 62 4.29 14.07 -5.34
N GLN A 63 4.71 13.48 -6.47
CA GLN A 63 3.90 13.37 -7.68
C GLN A 63 4.13 12.03 -8.35
N TRP A 64 3.10 11.54 -9.03
CA TRP A 64 3.12 10.27 -9.74
C TRP A 64 2.70 10.44 -11.20
N LEU A 65 3.08 9.48 -12.03
CA LEU A 65 2.56 9.31 -13.39
C LEU A 65 1.10 8.81 -13.31
N THR A 66 0.17 9.73 -13.06
CA THR A 66 -1.21 9.37 -12.72
C THR A 66 -1.94 8.69 -13.87
N ALA A 67 -1.70 9.07 -15.13
CA ALA A 67 -2.34 8.44 -16.27
C ALA A 67 -1.93 6.96 -16.42
N ASP A 68 -0.65 6.67 -16.23
CA ASP A 68 -0.14 5.30 -16.30
C ASP A 68 -0.59 4.46 -15.10
N LEU A 69 -0.58 5.06 -13.91
CA LEU A 69 -1.07 4.42 -12.69
C LEU A 69 -2.54 4.06 -12.84
N LYS A 70 -3.36 5.00 -13.29
CA LYS A 70 -4.79 4.79 -13.53
C LYS A 70 -5.02 3.64 -14.51
N ARG A 71 -4.29 3.61 -15.61
CA ARG A 71 -4.40 2.55 -16.61
C ARG A 71 -4.09 1.19 -16.02
N ALA A 72 -3.03 1.07 -15.24
CA ALA A 72 -2.63 -0.19 -14.62
C ALA A 72 -3.67 -0.71 -13.62
N VAL A 73 -4.19 0.17 -12.77
CA VAL A 73 -5.18 -0.18 -11.75
C VAL A 73 -6.54 -0.47 -12.38
N ASP A 74 -7.01 0.42 -13.27
CA ASP A 74 -8.32 0.27 -13.92
C ASP A 74 -8.43 -1.01 -14.73
N ARG A 75 -7.35 -1.42 -15.39
CA ARG A 75 -7.35 -2.66 -16.16
C ARG A 75 -7.72 -3.87 -15.30
N ARG A 76 -7.23 -3.92 -14.07
CA ARG A 76 -7.57 -5.00 -13.14
C ARG A 76 -8.99 -4.86 -12.63
N LEU A 77 -9.34 -3.69 -12.13
CA LEU A 77 -10.62 -3.45 -11.47
C LEU A 77 -11.80 -3.53 -12.45
N ASP A 78 -11.63 -3.06 -13.67
CA ASP A 78 -12.69 -3.13 -14.69
C ASP A 78 -12.99 -4.58 -15.08
N LEU A 79 -12.02 -5.46 -14.98
CA LEU A 79 -12.19 -6.90 -15.17
C LEU A 79 -12.63 -7.62 -13.88
N LYS A 80 -12.89 -6.87 -12.80
CA LYS A 80 -13.22 -7.40 -11.47
C LYS A 80 -12.15 -8.35 -10.93
N ARG A 81 -10.88 -8.02 -11.18
CA ARG A 81 -9.72 -8.77 -10.71
C ARG A 81 -8.99 -7.98 -9.62
N PRO A 82 -8.58 -8.63 -8.53
CA PRO A 82 -7.94 -7.94 -7.43
C PRO A 82 -6.53 -7.45 -7.79
N VAL A 83 -6.13 -6.36 -7.13
CA VAL A 83 -4.80 -5.76 -7.28
C VAL A 83 -4.37 -5.15 -5.95
N ILE A 84 -3.07 -5.27 -5.65
CA ILE A 84 -2.44 -4.60 -4.52
C ILE A 84 -1.74 -3.36 -5.04
N VAL A 85 -1.93 -2.23 -4.36
CA VAL A 85 -1.17 -0.99 -4.62
C VAL A 85 -0.43 -0.64 -3.34
N GLU A 86 0.89 -0.54 -3.40
CA GLU A 86 1.71 -0.21 -2.23
C GLU A 86 2.56 1.02 -2.48
N GLY A 87 2.76 1.79 -1.45
CA GLY A 87 3.64 2.94 -1.52
C GLY A 87 3.38 3.96 -0.42
N VAL A 88 4.27 4.95 -0.37
CA VAL A 88 4.13 6.10 0.51
C VAL A 88 2.97 6.95 0.02
N LEU A 89 2.11 7.41 0.93
CA LEU A 89 0.95 8.25 0.60
C LEU A 89 0.00 7.58 -0.42
N VAL A 90 -0.17 6.26 -0.31
CA VAL A 90 -0.91 5.48 -1.30
C VAL A 90 -2.35 5.96 -1.47
N LEU A 91 -3.01 6.41 -0.40
CA LEU A 91 -4.39 6.86 -0.48
C LEU A 91 -4.52 8.17 -1.27
N ASP A 92 -3.52 9.05 -1.21
CA ASP A 92 -3.48 10.26 -2.03
C ASP A 92 -3.30 9.90 -3.51
N ALA A 93 -2.42 8.96 -3.81
CA ALA A 93 -2.23 8.48 -5.18
C ALA A 93 -3.52 7.86 -5.75
N LEU A 94 -4.22 7.07 -4.95
CA LEU A 94 -5.49 6.47 -5.35
C LEU A 94 -6.58 7.52 -5.58
N ASP A 95 -6.64 8.56 -4.75
CA ASP A 95 -7.58 9.67 -4.96
C ASP A 95 -7.35 10.36 -6.31
N GLN A 96 -6.08 10.52 -6.71
CA GLN A 96 -5.74 11.14 -7.98
C GLN A 96 -6.21 10.35 -9.20
N ILE A 97 -6.41 9.05 -9.05
CA ILE A 97 -6.95 8.20 -10.11
C ILE A 97 -8.42 7.85 -9.88
N CYS A 98 -9.08 8.53 -8.94
CA CYS A 98 -10.50 8.34 -8.62
C CYS A 98 -10.85 6.92 -8.19
N ARG A 99 -9.96 6.27 -7.45
CA ARG A 99 -10.19 4.94 -6.88
C ARG A 99 -10.11 4.96 -5.36
N LYS A 100 -10.87 4.09 -4.74
CA LYS A 100 -10.90 3.93 -3.29
C LYS A 100 -10.54 2.49 -2.93
N ALA A 101 -9.65 2.32 -1.96
CA ALA A 101 -9.27 1.00 -1.49
C ALA A 101 -10.42 0.32 -0.75
N ASP A 102 -10.60 -0.97 -1.02
CA ASP A 102 -11.55 -1.81 -0.30
C ASP A 102 -10.97 -2.34 1.01
N PHE A 103 -9.66 -2.41 1.09
CA PHE A 103 -8.94 -2.86 2.27
C PHE A 103 -7.64 -2.07 2.40
N VAL A 104 -7.44 -1.43 3.54
CA VAL A 104 -6.25 -0.62 3.81
C VAL A 104 -5.39 -1.29 4.86
N VAL A 105 -4.14 -1.55 4.50
CA VAL A 105 -3.11 -2.08 5.40
C VAL A 105 -2.16 -0.94 5.73
N TYR A 106 -1.93 -0.68 7.00
CA TYR A 106 -0.96 0.31 7.44
C TYR A 106 0.24 -0.39 8.10
N VAL A 107 1.42 -0.12 7.58
CA VAL A 107 2.68 -0.62 8.14
C VAL A 107 3.33 0.50 8.92
N ALA A 108 3.37 0.34 10.25
CA ALA A 108 3.93 1.35 11.14
C ALA A 108 5.46 1.24 11.17
N GLY A 109 6.12 2.39 11.28
CA GLY A 109 7.57 2.47 11.35
C GLY A 109 8.07 3.85 10.98
N VAL A 110 9.36 4.08 11.20
CA VAL A 110 10.02 5.34 10.87
C VAL A 110 10.78 5.19 9.57
N GLY A 111 10.38 5.98 8.57
CA GLY A 111 11.03 5.98 7.27
C GLY A 111 12.26 6.89 7.22
N GLY A 112 13.10 6.70 6.19
CA GLY A 112 14.43 7.28 6.10
C GLY A 112 14.67 8.43 5.14
N ILE A 113 13.72 8.85 4.29
CA ILE A 113 14.03 9.83 3.24
C ILE A 113 13.14 11.07 3.25
N GLY A 114 13.33 11.97 4.22
CA GLY A 114 12.93 13.37 4.08
C GLY A 114 11.44 13.67 3.82
N LEU A 115 10.55 12.71 4.01
CA LEU A 115 9.11 12.88 3.85
C LEU A 115 8.38 13.01 5.21
N ALA A 116 9.11 13.17 6.30
CA ALA A 116 8.56 13.10 7.65
C ALA A 116 7.39 14.07 7.86
N GLU A 117 7.52 15.32 7.42
CA GLU A 117 6.46 16.32 7.58
C GLU A 117 5.22 15.98 6.75
N GLN A 118 5.42 15.55 5.50
CA GLN A 118 4.32 15.14 4.63
C GLN A 118 3.60 13.94 5.19
N LEU A 119 4.33 12.97 5.76
CA LEU A 119 3.76 11.78 6.38
C LEU A 119 2.94 12.10 7.61
N VAL A 120 3.41 13.01 8.48
CA VAL A 120 2.68 13.42 9.68
C VAL A 120 1.35 14.06 9.30
N GLU A 121 1.38 15.01 8.37
CA GLU A 121 0.17 15.67 7.87
C GLU A 121 -0.80 14.66 7.24
N TYR A 122 -0.29 13.78 6.41
CA TYR A 122 -1.07 12.74 5.76
C TYR A 122 -1.73 11.80 6.78
N GLN A 123 -1.00 11.36 7.79
CA GLN A 123 -1.52 10.49 8.85
C GLN A 123 -2.63 11.19 9.63
N ASP A 124 -2.48 12.47 9.93
CA ASP A 124 -3.48 13.25 10.64
C ASP A 124 -4.76 13.40 9.81
N VAL A 125 -4.63 13.78 8.54
CA VAL A 125 -5.77 13.97 7.63
C VAL A 125 -6.53 12.67 7.42
N ARG A 126 -5.82 11.56 7.29
CA ARG A 126 -6.39 10.23 7.02
C ARG A 126 -6.77 9.45 8.29
N SER A 127 -6.46 9.98 9.47
CA SER A 127 -6.67 9.30 10.76
C SER A 127 -5.96 7.95 10.85
N LEU A 128 -4.74 7.87 10.30
CA LEU A 128 -3.93 6.66 10.32
C LEU A 128 -3.07 6.59 11.60
N PRO A 129 -2.82 5.40 12.13
CA PRO A 129 -3.24 4.08 11.61
C PRO A 129 -4.67 3.66 12.01
N GLY A 130 -5.39 4.46 12.80
CA GLY A 130 -6.67 4.05 13.39
C GLY A 130 -7.76 3.72 12.38
N SER A 131 -7.76 4.38 11.20
CA SER A 131 -8.76 4.14 10.15
C SER A 131 -8.42 2.96 9.24
N ALA A 132 -7.23 2.37 9.35
CA ALA A 132 -6.84 1.22 8.54
C ALA A 132 -7.61 -0.03 8.93
N ASP A 133 -7.85 -0.90 7.97
CA ASP A 133 -8.50 -2.20 8.22
C ASP A 133 -7.58 -3.16 8.97
N PHE A 134 -6.28 -3.02 8.78
CA PHE A 134 -5.27 -3.81 9.46
C PHE A 134 -3.98 -3.00 9.63
N SER A 135 -3.38 -3.07 10.81
CA SER A 135 -2.10 -2.39 11.09
C SER A 135 -1.09 -3.40 11.63
N LEU A 136 0.14 -3.26 11.19
CA LEU A 136 1.25 -4.07 11.65
C LEU A 136 2.54 -3.24 11.70
N ASP A 137 3.52 -3.73 12.45
CA ASP A 137 4.82 -3.06 12.56
C ASP A 137 5.73 -3.51 11.43
N GLY A 138 6.39 -2.54 10.81
CA GLY A 138 7.41 -2.80 9.79
C GLY A 138 8.71 -3.33 10.39
N TYR A 139 9.69 -3.57 9.52
CA TYR A 139 11.01 -3.94 9.96
C TYR A 139 11.62 -2.85 10.82
N ARG A 140 12.35 -3.26 11.83
CA ARG A 140 13.24 -2.39 12.60
C ARG A 140 14.67 -2.73 12.20
N ASP A 141 15.36 -1.74 11.70
CA ASP A 141 16.80 -1.85 11.50
C ASP A 141 17.53 -1.74 12.84
#